data_8b0613c1eaaa513000c9a0dd3c953b00
#
_entry.id   8b0613c1eaaa513000c9a0dd3c953b00
#
_cell.length_a   1.000
_cell.length_b   1.000
_cell.length_c   1.000
_cell.angle_alpha   90.00
_cell.angle_beta   90.00
_cell.angle_gamma   90.00
#
_symmetry.space_group_name_H-M   'P 1'
#
loop_
_entity.id
_entity.type
_entity.pdbx_description
1 polymer ?
#
loop_
_entity_poly.entity_id
_entity_poly.type
_entity_poly.pdbx_seq_one_letter_code
_entity_poly.pdbx_strand_id
1 'polypeptide(L)'
;MSKKIISIFMSLVVAASLVGCGGSTTGNSSSEKTAKSTDSAGIIESTELAAEQQEGTWAKNYTLDETKKLYEDKLSTIKEITDGLGVKYTNDEVIKKEDNVTITDNSIYFDNENPENNKIESMYYGLKIYGENLEEGVISLKLTLKFDGKEAVKNKDFDLGKTSFVKYIEAFTGEADRDYSDINNEILERLSNGETEVRINNTIDGLNEEILASNDCIFYKLSTKKYKFADAEMSME
;
A
#
# COMPACT_ATOMS: atom_id res chain seq x y z
N MET A 1 18.62 -27.51 19.44
CA MET A 1 17.91 -27.43 18.16
C MET A 1 17.85 -25.97 17.77
N SER A 2 18.67 -25.52 16.82
CA SER A 2 18.77 -24.12 16.42
C SER A 2 17.63 -23.77 15.49
N LYS A 3 16.77 -22.84 15.90
CA LYS A 3 15.76 -22.25 15.03
C LYS A 3 16.45 -21.24 14.10
N LYS A 4 16.52 -21.56 12.83
CA LYS A 4 16.98 -20.62 11.81
C LYS A 4 15.84 -19.65 11.52
N ILE A 5 16.05 -18.40 11.89
CA ILE A 5 15.17 -17.29 11.52
C ILE A 5 15.51 -16.96 10.07
N ILE A 6 14.59 -17.25 9.18
CA ILE A 6 14.67 -16.82 7.76
C ILE A 6 13.98 -15.47 7.70
N SER A 7 14.78 -14.40 7.69
CA SER A 7 14.31 -13.05 7.36
C SER A 7 14.12 -12.98 5.85
N ILE A 8 12.88 -13.00 5.42
CA ILE A 8 12.53 -12.68 4.03
C ILE A 8 12.41 -11.16 3.93
N PHE A 9 13.46 -10.53 3.42
CA PHE A 9 13.42 -9.13 3.03
C PHE A 9 12.68 -9.03 1.70
N MET A 10 11.45 -8.55 1.72
CA MET A 10 10.76 -8.15 0.51
C MET A 10 11.16 -6.72 0.17
N SER A 11 12.36 -6.59 -0.44
CA SER A 11 12.79 -5.34 -1.06
C SER A 11 12.28 -5.34 -2.49
N LEU A 12 11.22 -4.60 -2.74
CA LEU A 12 10.78 -4.30 -4.10
C LEU A 12 11.78 -3.30 -4.70
N VAL A 13 12.83 -3.81 -5.34
CA VAL A 13 13.76 -3.00 -6.13
C VAL A 13 13.20 -2.90 -7.53
N VAL A 14 12.55 -1.79 -7.84
CA VAL A 14 12.24 -1.42 -9.22
C VAL A 14 13.52 -0.88 -9.85
N ALA A 15 14.25 -1.74 -10.57
CA ALA A 15 15.37 -1.32 -11.38
C ALA A 15 14.87 -0.72 -12.70
N ALA A 16 14.82 0.60 -12.78
CA ALA A 16 14.64 1.32 -14.04
C ALA A 16 15.91 1.20 -14.87
N SER A 17 15.94 0.31 -15.85
CA SER A 17 17.02 0.22 -16.85
C SER A 17 16.82 1.29 -17.92
N LEU A 18 17.55 2.40 -17.79
CA LEU A 18 17.74 3.37 -18.86
C LEU A 18 18.75 2.81 -19.89
N VAL A 19 18.25 2.36 -21.01
CA VAL A 19 19.08 2.10 -22.20
C VAL A 19 19.28 3.42 -22.92
N GLY A 20 20.44 4.04 -22.68
CA GLY A 20 20.90 5.19 -23.46
C GLY A 20 21.51 4.73 -24.77
N CYS A 21 20.95 5.18 -25.88
CA CYS A 21 21.56 5.05 -27.19
C CYS A 21 22.44 6.27 -27.46
N GLY A 22 23.71 6.03 -27.76
CA GLY A 22 24.72 7.05 -27.96
C GLY A 22 24.65 7.76 -29.32
N GLY A 23 25.15 8.97 -29.34
CA GLY A 23 25.47 9.73 -30.54
C GLY A 23 26.56 10.73 -30.22
N SER A 24 27.77 10.51 -30.79
CA SER A 24 28.93 11.38 -30.67
C SER A 24 28.73 12.72 -31.38
N THR A 25 29.20 13.81 -30.79
CA THR A 25 30.10 14.77 -31.46
C THR A 25 30.70 15.80 -30.47
N THR A 26 31.96 16.03 -30.70
CA THR A 26 32.98 16.91 -30.15
C THR A 26 32.59 18.37 -29.91
N GLY A 27 33.13 18.97 -28.81
CA GLY A 27 33.20 20.41 -28.68
C GLY A 27 33.55 20.92 -27.28
N ASN A 28 34.76 21.39 -27.16
CA ASN A 28 35.53 21.88 -26.03
C ASN A 28 34.93 23.11 -25.30
N SER A 29 34.99 23.17 -23.96
CA SER A 29 35.61 24.23 -23.15
C SER A 29 35.03 24.37 -21.75
N SER A 30 35.88 24.15 -20.79
CA SER A 30 35.97 24.65 -19.38
C SER A 30 34.82 25.43 -18.74
N SER A 31 34.35 24.93 -17.58
CA SER A 31 34.30 25.66 -16.29
C SER A 31 33.86 24.73 -15.17
N GLU A 32 34.70 24.64 -14.15
CA GLU A 32 34.41 23.98 -12.87
C GLU A 32 33.14 24.58 -12.23
N LYS A 33 32.18 23.72 -11.88
CA LYS A 33 31.33 23.91 -10.71
C LYS A 33 30.91 22.54 -10.17
N THR A 34 31.33 22.30 -8.97
CA THR A 34 31.01 21.22 -8.07
C THR A 34 29.52 20.90 -8.12
N ALA A 35 29.13 19.82 -8.77
CA ALA A 35 27.79 19.26 -8.69
C ALA A 35 27.81 18.17 -7.61
N LYS A 36 27.16 18.49 -6.51
CA LYS A 36 26.80 17.59 -5.44
C LYS A 36 25.97 16.47 -6.06
N SER A 37 26.49 15.25 -6.04
CA SER A 37 25.74 14.04 -6.34
C SER A 37 24.60 13.91 -5.34
N THR A 38 23.39 14.14 -5.81
CA THR A 38 22.17 13.85 -5.06
C THR A 38 21.74 12.47 -5.52
N ASP A 39 22.05 11.47 -4.74
CA ASP A 39 21.47 10.14 -4.83
C ASP A 39 19.98 10.28 -4.51
N SER A 40 19.16 10.36 -5.54
CA SER A 40 17.71 10.32 -5.43
C SER A 40 17.26 8.86 -5.52
N ALA A 41 17.50 8.09 -4.46
CA ALA A 41 16.61 6.99 -4.15
C ALA A 41 15.28 7.63 -3.73
N GLY A 42 14.33 7.71 -4.67
CA GLY A 42 13.02 8.26 -4.41
C GLY A 42 12.28 7.40 -3.40
N ILE A 43 12.39 7.76 -2.14
CA ILE A 43 11.39 7.45 -1.13
C ILE A 43 10.14 8.14 -1.64
N ILE A 44 9.15 7.35 -2.07
CA ILE A 44 7.82 7.86 -2.35
C ILE A 44 7.25 8.28 -0.99
N GLU A 45 7.52 9.52 -0.59
CA GLU A 45 6.71 10.18 0.42
C GLU A 45 5.29 10.19 -0.15
N SER A 46 4.43 9.35 0.44
CA SER A 46 3.01 9.55 0.28
C SER A 46 2.75 11.00 0.68
N THR A 47 2.29 11.80 -0.25
CA THR A 47 1.74 13.11 0.05
C THR A 47 0.60 12.85 1.02
N GLU A 48 0.87 12.97 2.32
CA GLU A 48 -0.17 13.09 3.32
C GLU A 48 -0.98 14.30 2.90
N LEU A 49 -2.14 14.07 2.30
CA LEU A 49 -3.17 15.08 2.20
C LEU A 49 -3.35 15.60 3.61
N ALA A 50 -3.21 16.92 3.79
CA ALA A 50 -3.14 17.56 5.07
C ALA A 50 -4.15 16.95 6.05
N ALA A 51 -3.64 16.33 7.11
CA ALA A 51 -4.41 15.51 8.06
C ALA A 51 -5.56 16.29 8.76
N GLU A 52 -5.65 17.60 8.53
CA GLU A 52 -6.57 18.51 9.18
C GLU A 52 -7.96 18.61 8.51
N GLN A 53 -8.19 17.97 7.36
CA GLN A 53 -9.47 18.08 6.62
C GLN A 53 -10.14 16.74 6.31
N GLN A 54 -9.69 15.64 6.89
CA GLN A 54 -10.35 14.36 6.68
C GLN A 54 -11.60 14.27 7.58
N GLU A 55 -12.77 14.15 6.95
CA GLU A 55 -14.03 13.86 7.63
C GLU A 55 -14.35 12.37 7.52
N GLY A 56 -15.02 11.81 8.52
CA GLY A 56 -15.46 10.43 8.52
C GLY A 56 -15.07 9.65 9.78
N THR A 57 -15.48 8.40 9.81
CA THR A 57 -15.28 7.52 10.97
C THR A 57 -13.78 7.33 11.24
N TRP A 58 -13.00 7.07 10.20
CA TRP A 58 -11.56 6.80 10.32
C TRP A 58 -10.69 8.06 10.52
N ALA A 59 -11.28 9.25 10.36
CA ALA A 59 -10.59 10.53 10.59
C ALA A 59 -10.56 10.95 12.07
N LYS A 60 -11.35 10.30 12.93
CA LYS A 60 -11.36 10.57 14.38
C LYS A 60 -10.01 10.21 15.00
N ASN A 61 -9.72 10.79 16.16
CA ASN A 61 -8.60 10.34 16.98
C ASN A 61 -9.10 9.19 17.87
N TYR A 62 -8.38 8.09 17.83
CA TYR A 62 -8.66 6.90 18.63
C TYR A 62 -7.54 6.72 19.65
N THR A 63 -7.86 6.16 20.81
CA THR A 63 -6.88 5.68 21.78
C THR A 63 -6.19 4.42 21.24
N LEU A 64 -5.12 3.98 21.89
CA LEU A 64 -4.43 2.74 21.53
C LEU A 64 -5.37 1.52 21.59
N ASP A 65 -6.17 1.42 22.65
CA ASP A 65 -7.10 0.29 22.83
C ASP A 65 -8.23 0.31 21.83
N GLU A 66 -8.78 1.49 21.51
CA GLU A 66 -9.79 1.63 20.46
C GLU A 66 -9.21 1.26 19.08
N THR A 67 -7.97 1.66 18.79
CA THR A 67 -7.30 1.32 17.53
C THR A 67 -7.04 -0.18 17.42
N LYS A 68 -6.59 -0.84 18.49
CA LYS A 68 -6.46 -2.31 18.52
C LYS A 68 -7.80 -2.99 18.29
N LYS A 69 -8.86 -2.51 18.95
CA LYS A 69 -10.20 -3.05 18.77
C LYS A 69 -10.69 -2.89 17.33
N LEU A 70 -10.53 -1.72 16.72
CA LEU A 70 -10.86 -1.49 15.31
C LEU A 70 -10.15 -2.47 14.37
N TYR A 71 -8.86 -2.71 14.63
CA TYR A 71 -8.07 -3.69 13.88
C TYR A 71 -8.63 -5.10 14.04
N GLU A 72 -8.86 -5.55 15.27
CA GLU A 72 -9.34 -6.89 15.59
C GLU A 72 -10.75 -7.16 15.04
N ASP A 73 -11.64 -6.18 15.13
CA ASP A 73 -13.01 -6.28 14.61
C ASP A 73 -13.03 -6.56 13.09
N LYS A 74 -12.06 -6.01 12.34
CA LYS A 74 -11.92 -6.24 10.89
C LYS A 74 -11.11 -7.49 10.56
N LEU A 75 -10.15 -7.85 11.41
CA LEU A 75 -9.26 -9.00 11.20
C LEU A 75 -10.03 -10.31 11.03
N SER A 76 -11.10 -10.51 11.78
CA SER A 76 -11.93 -11.73 11.68
C SER A 76 -12.53 -11.88 10.28
N THR A 77 -13.15 -10.81 9.76
CA THR A 77 -13.75 -10.81 8.43
C THR A 77 -12.69 -10.97 7.32
N ILE A 78 -11.54 -10.30 7.46
CA ILE A 78 -10.40 -10.44 6.53
C ILE A 78 -9.91 -11.90 6.47
N LYS A 79 -9.82 -12.57 7.63
CA LYS A 79 -9.46 -14.00 7.69
C LYS A 79 -10.49 -14.87 6.99
N GLU A 80 -11.78 -14.68 7.25
CA GLU A 80 -12.86 -15.43 6.59
C GLU A 80 -12.83 -15.30 5.07
N ILE A 81 -12.58 -14.09 4.55
CA ILE A 81 -12.43 -13.85 3.11
C ILE A 81 -11.22 -14.62 2.58
N THR A 82 -10.09 -14.57 3.30
CA THR A 82 -8.84 -15.22 2.89
C THR A 82 -8.98 -16.73 2.89
N ASP A 83 -9.62 -17.29 3.92
CA ASP A 83 -9.95 -18.73 4.00
C ASP A 83 -10.86 -19.16 2.84
N GLY A 84 -11.83 -18.32 2.48
CA GLY A 84 -12.73 -18.54 1.34
C GLY A 84 -12.03 -18.54 -0.02
N LEU A 85 -10.86 -17.94 -0.15
CA LEU A 85 -10.01 -18.01 -1.35
C LEU A 85 -9.17 -19.30 -1.40
N GLY A 86 -9.08 -20.05 -0.30
CA GLY A 86 -8.27 -21.25 -0.19
C GLY A 86 -6.76 -21.01 -0.21
N VAL A 87 -6.31 -19.78 0.04
CA VAL A 87 -4.89 -19.41 0.10
C VAL A 87 -4.35 -19.54 1.52
N LYS A 88 -3.10 -19.94 1.64
CA LYS A 88 -2.41 -19.97 2.94
C LYS A 88 -1.92 -18.58 3.27
N TYR A 89 -2.10 -18.16 4.50
CA TYR A 89 -1.63 -16.88 5.00
C TYR A 89 -0.81 -17.04 6.28
N THR A 90 -0.02 -16.04 6.57
CA THR A 90 0.71 -15.89 7.82
C THR A 90 0.02 -14.85 8.68
N ASN A 91 -0.05 -15.10 9.99
CA ASN A 91 -0.54 -14.13 10.97
C ASN A 91 0.52 -14.00 12.06
N ASP A 92 1.23 -12.89 12.06
CA ASP A 92 2.40 -12.65 12.90
C ASP A 92 2.34 -11.30 13.62
N GLU A 93 3.02 -11.26 14.76
CA GLU A 93 3.47 -10.03 15.39
C GLU A 93 4.99 -9.93 15.23
N VAL A 94 5.45 -8.85 14.63
CA VAL A 94 6.87 -8.57 14.42
C VAL A 94 7.25 -7.26 15.08
N ILE A 95 8.26 -7.29 15.95
CA ILE A 95 8.85 -6.08 16.53
C ILE A 95 10.18 -5.84 15.83
N LYS A 96 10.33 -4.67 15.22
CA LYS A 96 11.54 -4.25 14.51
C LYS A 96 11.91 -2.81 14.87
N LYS A 97 13.15 -2.44 14.56
CA LYS A 97 13.63 -1.06 14.73
C LYS A 97 14.05 -0.53 13.37
N GLU A 98 13.41 0.55 12.92
CA GLU A 98 13.72 1.26 11.67
C GLU A 98 14.00 2.73 12.04
N ASP A 99 15.12 3.29 11.55
CA ASP A 99 15.52 4.68 11.78
C ASP A 99 15.46 5.13 13.28
N ASN A 100 15.84 4.22 14.19
CA ASN A 100 15.74 4.36 15.64
C ASN A 100 14.32 4.38 16.23
N VAL A 101 13.29 4.15 15.42
CA VAL A 101 11.91 4.01 15.90
C VAL A 101 11.58 2.51 16.04
N THR A 102 11.07 2.12 17.19
CA THR A 102 10.54 0.77 17.41
C THR A 102 9.17 0.68 16.72
N ILE A 103 8.96 -0.35 15.94
CA ILE A 103 7.70 -0.62 15.23
C ILE A 103 7.21 -2.01 15.65
N THR A 104 6.01 -2.06 16.21
CA THR A 104 5.26 -3.31 16.40
C THR A 104 4.29 -3.46 15.25
N ASP A 105 4.41 -4.52 14.45
CA ASP A 105 3.60 -4.81 13.28
C ASP A 105 2.80 -6.09 13.56
N ASN A 106 1.51 -5.93 13.85
CA ASN A 106 0.57 -7.04 13.96
C ASN A 106 -0.14 -7.19 12.61
N SER A 107 0.08 -8.29 11.91
CA SER A 107 -0.44 -8.42 10.56
C SER A 107 -0.82 -9.83 10.16
N ILE A 108 -1.73 -9.89 9.20
CA ILE A 108 -2.02 -11.07 8.39
C ILE A 108 -1.59 -10.74 6.95
N TYR A 109 -0.92 -11.66 6.30
CA TYR A 109 -0.50 -11.51 4.92
C TYR A 109 -0.39 -12.84 4.18
N PHE A 110 -0.56 -12.79 2.87
CA PHE A 110 -0.20 -13.87 1.96
C PHE A 110 0.43 -13.32 0.68
N ASP A 111 1.15 -14.21 0.02
CA ASP A 111 1.77 -14.00 -1.28
C ASP A 111 1.50 -15.24 -2.14
N ASN A 112 0.91 -15.05 -3.31
CA ASN A 112 0.61 -16.10 -4.27
C ASN A 112 1.65 -16.03 -5.40
N GLU A 113 2.56 -16.98 -5.43
CA GLU A 113 3.67 -17.01 -6.38
C GLU A 113 3.22 -17.13 -7.86
N ASN A 114 2.02 -17.64 -8.11
CA ASN A 114 1.52 -17.91 -9.46
C ASN A 114 0.05 -17.48 -9.62
N PRO A 115 -0.25 -16.19 -9.50
CA PRO A 115 -1.61 -15.70 -9.67
C PRO A 115 -2.04 -15.75 -11.13
N GLU A 116 -3.32 -16.05 -11.37
CA GLU A 116 -3.95 -15.86 -12.67
C GLU A 116 -4.24 -14.38 -12.91
N ASN A 117 -4.40 -13.98 -14.18
CA ASN A 117 -4.77 -12.61 -14.55
C ASN A 117 -6.10 -12.21 -13.87
N ASN A 118 -6.17 -10.99 -13.39
CA ASN A 118 -7.28 -10.40 -12.63
C ASN A 118 -7.58 -11.15 -11.30
N LYS A 119 -6.59 -11.87 -10.77
CA LYS A 119 -6.65 -12.49 -9.44
C LYS A 119 -5.68 -11.84 -8.48
N ILE A 120 -6.03 -11.93 -7.21
CA ILE A 120 -5.20 -11.39 -6.14
C ILE A 120 -3.86 -12.14 -6.08
N GLU A 121 -2.79 -11.38 -6.09
CA GLU A 121 -1.42 -11.84 -5.97
C GLU A 121 -0.97 -11.80 -4.51
N SER A 122 -1.19 -10.68 -3.84
CA SER A 122 -0.82 -10.56 -2.44
C SER A 122 -1.82 -9.71 -1.66
N MET A 123 -1.85 -9.96 -0.36
CA MET A 123 -2.63 -9.19 0.60
C MET A 123 -1.81 -8.99 1.87
N TYR A 124 -1.88 -7.79 2.43
CA TYR A 124 -1.44 -7.45 3.77
C TYR A 124 -2.55 -6.65 4.46
N TYR A 125 -2.93 -7.08 5.64
CA TYR A 125 -3.76 -6.30 6.56
C TYR A 125 -3.06 -6.24 7.90
N GLY A 126 -2.82 -5.02 8.42
CA GLY A 126 -2.01 -4.89 9.62
C GLY A 126 -2.22 -3.58 10.39
N LEU A 127 -1.92 -3.67 11.68
CA LEU A 127 -1.78 -2.55 12.61
C LEU A 127 -0.29 -2.37 12.92
N LYS A 128 0.26 -1.22 12.53
CA LYS A 128 1.61 -0.80 12.94
C LYS A 128 1.51 0.22 14.05
N ILE A 129 2.25 -0.03 15.13
CA ILE A 129 2.37 0.88 16.28
C ILE A 129 3.83 1.32 16.36
N TYR A 130 4.03 2.62 16.48
CA TYR A 130 5.33 3.27 16.45
C TYR A 130 5.68 3.84 17.82
N GLY A 131 6.98 3.87 18.11
CA GLY A 131 7.54 4.39 19.37
C GLY A 131 7.68 3.31 20.45
N GLU A 132 8.65 3.50 21.35
CA GLU A 132 8.85 2.61 22.50
C GLU A 132 7.69 2.69 23.50
N ASN A 133 7.03 3.85 23.55
CA ASN A 133 5.86 4.10 24.40
C ASN A 133 4.52 3.92 23.65
N LEU A 134 4.53 3.30 22.46
CA LEU A 134 3.32 3.04 21.66
C LEU A 134 2.55 4.34 21.33
N GLU A 135 3.25 5.34 20.84
CA GLU A 135 2.77 6.73 20.72
C GLU A 135 1.84 6.96 19.52
N GLU A 136 2.03 6.19 18.45
CA GLU A 136 1.30 6.40 17.21
C GLU A 136 0.92 5.05 16.57
N GLY A 137 -0.15 5.02 15.78
CA GLY A 137 -0.56 3.81 15.08
C GLY A 137 -1.23 4.06 13.73
N VAL A 138 -1.10 3.08 12.82
CA VAL A 138 -1.73 3.06 11.50
C VAL A 138 -2.31 1.68 11.24
N ILE A 139 -3.58 1.62 10.84
CA ILE A 139 -4.16 0.41 10.28
C ILE A 139 -4.12 0.52 8.76
N SER A 140 -3.67 -0.51 8.07
CA SER A 140 -3.60 -0.52 6.61
C SER A 140 -3.97 -1.85 5.99
N LEU A 141 -4.64 -1.78 4.84
CA LEU A 141 -4.91 -2.88 3.92
C LEU A 141 -4.13 -2.59 2.64
N LYS A 142 -3.38 -3.58 2.15
CA LYS A 142 -2.65 -3.51 0.88
C LYS A 142 -2.97 -4.76 0.08
N LEU A 143 -3.30 -4.57 -1.17
CA LEU A 143 -3.69 -5.63 -2.09
C LEU A 143 -2.89 -5.46 -3.37
N THR A 144 -2.43 -6.57 -3.95
CA THR A 144 -1.86 -6.60 -5.30
C THR A 144 -2.66 -7.54 -6.16
N LEU A 145 -3.04 -7.08 -7.34
CA LEU A 145 -3.75 -7.86 -8.35
C LEU A 145 -2.81 -8.10 -9.53
N LYS A 146 -2.70 -9.34 -9.98
CA LYS A 146 -2.12 -9.63 -11.29
C LYS A 146 -3.02 -9.03 -12.37
N PHE A 147 -2.48 -8.15 -13.20
CA PHE A 147 -3.25 -7.41 -14.20
C PHE A 147 -2.65 -7.59 -15.59
N ASP A 148 -3.50 -7.73 -16.61
CA ASP A 148 -3.11 -7.68 -18.00
C ASP A 148 -3.66 -6.38 -18.61
N GLY A 149 -2.95 -5.27 -18.36
CA GLY A 149 -3.36 -3.94 -18.79
C GLY A 149 -3.46 -3.81 -20.31
N LYS A 150 -2.60 -4.51 -21.05
CA LYS A 150 -2.65 -4.49 -22.53
C LYS A 150 -3.93 -5.12 -23.05
N GLU A 151 -4.31 -6.27 -22.52
CA GLU A 151 -5.54 -6.95 -22.92
C GLU A 151 -6.76 -6.16 -22.43
N ALA A 152 -6.73 -5.63 -21.21
CA ALA A 152 -7.79 -4.81 -20.64
C ALA A 152 -8.04 -3.53 -21.48
N VAL A 153 -6.99 -2.82 -21.89
CA VAL A 153 -7.09 -1.62 -22.75
C VAL A 153 -7.64 -1.99 -24.13
N LYS A 154 -7.12 -3.07 -24.74
CA LYS A 154 -7.55 -3.51 -26.06
C LYS A 154 -9.03 -3.89 -26.10
N ASN A 155 -9.51 -4.61 -25.08
CA ASN A 155 -10.88 -5.09 -25.02
C ASN A 155 -11.83 -4.10 -24.32
N LYS A 156 -11.29 -3.08 -23.65
CA LYS A 156 -12.02 -2.17 -22.76
C LYS A 156 -12.82 -2.95 -21.69
N ASP A 157 -12.21 -4.01 -21.19
CA ASP A 157 -12.82 -4.95 -20.26
C ASP A 157 -11.96 -5.09 -19.01
N PHE A 158 -12.16 -4.17 -18.08
CA PHE A 158 -11.64 -4.25 -16.72
C PHE A 158 -12.65 -3.64 -15.75
N ASP A 159 -12.92 -4.35 -14.69
CA ASP A 159 -13.81 -3.91 -13.63
C ASP A 159 -13.25 -4.32 -12.26
N LEU A 160 -12.70 -3.36 -11.55
CA LEU A 160 -12.19 -3.55 -10.20
C LEU A 160 -13.28 -4.09 -9.26
N GLY A 161 -14.53 -3.66 -9.50
CA GLY A 161 -15.72 -4.11 -8.76
C GLY A 161 -16.04 -5.60 -8.89
N LYS A 162 -15.48 -6.28 -9.90
CA LYS A 162 -15.64 -7.74 -10.10
C LYS A 162 -14.45 -8.56 -9.59
N THR A 163 -13.43 -7.91 -9.06
CA THR A 163 -12.26 -8.59 -8.52
C THR A 163 -12.47 -9.00 -7.06
N SER A 164 -11.60 -9.87 -6.56
CA SER A 164 -11.60 -10.23 -5.13
C SER A 164 -11.24 -9.07 -4.19
N PHE A 165 -10.70 -7.96 -4.72
CA PHE A 165 -10.39 -6.76 -3.93
C PHE A 165 -11.60 -6.21 -3.20
N VAL A 166 -12.74 -6.19 -3.89
CA VAL A 166 -13.99 -5.61 -3.36
C VAL A 166 -14.33 -6.16 -1.98
N LYS A 167 -14.25 -7.47 -1.79
CA LYS A 167 -14.56 -8.09 -0.50
C LYS A 167 -13.66 -7.58 0.64
N TYR A 168 -12.37 -7.40 0.36
CA TYR A 168 -11.41 -6.86 1.34
C TYR A 168 -11.67 -5.37 1.62
N ILE A 169 -11.97 -4.61 0.57
CA ILE A 169 -12.29 -3.18 0.68
C ILE A 169 -13.57 -3.00 1.51
N GLU A 170 -14.64 -3.72 1.18
CA GLU A 170 -15.90 -3.73 1.94
C GLU A 170 -15.69 -4.14 3.40
N ALA A 171 -14.90 -5.18 3.65
CA ALA A 171 -14.60 -5.61 5.02
C ALA A 171 -13.89 -4.52 5.82
N PHE A 172 -12.98 -3.78 5.20
CA PHE A 172 -12.22 -2.74 5.87
C PHE A 172 -13.05 -1.46 6.03
N THR A 173 -13.66 -0.95 4.95
CA THR A 173 -14.44 0.29 4.96
C THR A 173 -15.79 0.15 5.64
N GLY A 174 -16.44 -1.00 5.49
CA GLY A 174 -17.84 -1.23 5.84
C GLY A 174 -18.81 -0.76 4.75
N GLU A 175 -18.33 -0.24 3.62
CA GLU A 175 -19.14 0.21 2.49
C GLU A 175 -19.34 -0.94 1.50
N ALA A 176 -20.58 -1.39 1.34
CA ALA A 176 -20.97 -2.34 0.31
C ALA A 176 -21.37 -1.61 -0.99
N ASP A 177 -21.28 -2.33 -2.11
CA ASP A 177 -21.80 -1.89 -3.42
C ASP A 177 -21.18 -0.57 -3.93
N ARG A 178 -19.92 -0.29 -3.61
CA ARG A 178 -19.22 0.88 -4.13
C ARG A 178 -19.08 0.82 -5.65
N ASP A 179 -19.36 1.95 -6.33
CA ASP A 179 -19.11 2.11 -7.76
C ASP A 179 -17.62 2.38 -8.04
N TYR A 180 -17.03 1.56 -8.88
CA TYR A 180 -15.62 1.68 -9.32
C TYR A 180 -15.49 2.18 -10.77
N SER A 181 -16.59 2.59 -11.42
CA SER A 181 -16.60 2.95 -12.85
C SER A 181 -15.62 4.06 -13.19
N ASP A 182 -15.52 5.11 -12.37
CA ASP A 182 -14.61 6.23 -12.60
C ASP A 182 -13.15 5.77 -12.50
N ILE A 183 -12.82 4.95 -11.51
CA ILE A 183 -11.48 4.36 -11.33
C ILE A 183 -11.12 3.47 -12.52
N ASN A 184 -12.04 2.59 -12.94
CA ASN A 184 -11.84 1.71 -14.07
C ASN A 184 -11.58 2.49 -15.36
N ASN A 185 -12.40 3.53 -15.62
CA ASN A 185 -12.26 4.38 -16.79
C ASN A 185 -10.94 5.15 -16.77
N GLU A 186 -10.55 5.74 -15.65
CA GLU A 186 -9.29 6.48 -15.53
C GLU A 186 -8.07 5.56 -15.78
N ILE A 187 -8.06 4.35 -15.20
CA ILE A 187 -6.98 3.38 -15.41
C ILE A 187 -6.87 3.04 -16.91
N LEU A 188 -7.99 2.64 -17.54
CA LEU A 188 -8.00 2.23 -18.95
C LEU A 188 -7.64 3.37 -19.89
N GLU A 189 -8.16 4.58 -19.66
CA GLU A 189 -7.89 5.75 -20.50
C GLU A 189 -6.40 6.12 -20.44
N ARG A 190 -5.83 6.24 -19.24
CA ARG A 190 -4.43 6.68 -19.07
C ARG A 190 -3.44 5.64 -19.59
N LEU A 191 -3.69 4.34 -19.36
CA LEU A 191 -2.87 3.28 -19.94
C LEU A 191 -3.00 3.26 -21.48
N SER A 192 -4.20 3.51 -22.05
CA SER A 192 -4.39 3.60 -23.49
C SER A 192 -3.67 4.77 -24.15
N ASN A 193 -3.46 5.85 -23.39
CA ASN A 193 -2.70 7.02 -23.81
C ASN A 193 -1.18 6.82 -23.68
N GLY A 194 -0.73 5.64 -23.26
CA GLY A 194 0.69 5.24 -23.18
C GLY A 194 1.36 5.56 -21.86
N GLU A 195 0.60 5.92 -20.82
CA GLU A 195 1.17 6.00 -19.48
C GLU A 195 1.60 4.60 -19.01
N THR A 196 2.75 4.51 -18.40
CA THR A 196 3.28 3.24 -17.88
C THR A 196 2.81 2.94 -16.46
N GLU A 197 2.37 3.97 -15.77
CA GLU A 197 1.89 3.93 -14.39
C GLU A 197 0.78 4.97 -14.19
N VAL A 198 -0.33 4.54 -13.63
CA VAL A 198 -1.49 5.38 -13.30
C VAL A 198 -1.62 5.42 -11.78
N ARG A 199 -1.57 6.61 -11.20
CA ARG A 199 -1.78 6.83 -9.78
C ARG A 199 -3.07 7.57 -9.53
N ILE A 200 -3.91 7.03 -8.64
CA ILE A 200 -5.17 7.61 -8.20
C ILE A 200 -5.12 7.68 -6.67
N ASN A 201 -5.45 8.84 -6.12
CA ASN A 201 -5.53 9.07 -4.68
C ASN A 201 -6.90 9.63 -4.34
N ASN A 202 -7.59 9.00 -3.39
CA ASN A 202 -8.89 9.41 -2.89
C ASN A 202 -8.94 9.34 -1.36
N THR A 203 -10.10 9.70 -0.82
CA THR A 203 -10.42 9.53 0.61
C THR A 203 -11.78 8.86 0.73
N ILE A 204 -11.88 7.82 1.57
CA ILE A 204 -13.12 7.08 1.83
C ILE A 204 -13.37 7.09 3.34
N ASP A 205 -14.42 7.77 3.80
CA ASP A 205 -14.80 7.86 5.22
C ASP A 205 -13.62 8.17 6.16
N GLY A 206 -12.65 8.97 5.66
CA GLY A 206 -11.43 9.33 6.39
C GLY A 206 -10.26 8.36 6.23
N LEU A 207 -10.38 7.30 5.41
CA LEU A 207 -9.26 6.47 4.96
C LEU A 207 -8.59 7.09 3.75
N ASN A 208 -7.27 7.02 3.70
CA ASN A 208 -6.50 7.33 2.49
C ASN A 208 -6.57 6.13 1.54
N GLU A 209 -7.05 6.34 0.33
CA GLU A 209 -7.06 5.37 -0.76
C GLU A 209 -5.97 5.73 -1.77
N GLU A 210 -5.10 4.78 -2.07
CA GLU A 210 -4.05 4.90 -3.09
C GLU A 210 -4.15 3.70 -4.02
N ILE A 211 -4.28 3.98 -5.33
CA ILE A 211 -4.29 2.97 -6.39
C ILE A 211 -3.14 3.26 -7.33
N LEU A 212 -2.34 2.26 -7.60
CA LEU A 212 -1.24 2.30 -8.56
C LEU A 212 -1.46 1.19 -9.58
N ALA A 213 -1.76 1.55 -10.81
CA ALA A 213 -1.99 0.60 -11.89
C ALA A 213 -0.88 0.70 -12.94
N SER A 214 -0.37 -0.44 -13.37
CA SER A 214 0.55 -0.59 -14.49
C SER A 214 0.00 -1.62 -15.49
N ASN A 215 0.76 -1.95 -16.54
CA ASN A 215 0.35 -3.01 -17.47
C ASN A 215 0.36 -4.42 -16.85
N ASP A 216 1.06 -4.62 -15.72
CA ASP A 216 1.32 -5.95 -15.17
C ASP A 216 0.64 -6.18 -13.82
N CYS A 217 0.34 -5.11 -13.08
CA CYS A 217 -0.28 -5.21 -11.77
C CYS A 217 -1.11 -3.97 -11.41
N ILE A 218 -2.05 -4.16 -10.48
CA ILE A 218 -2.71 -3.09 -9.77
C ILE A 218 -2.39 -3.26 -8.28
N PHE A 219 -1.76 -2.26 -7.70
CA PHE A 219 -1.60 -2.12 -6.27
C PHE A 219 -2.69 -1.22 -5.73
N TYR A 220 -3.33 -1.66 -4.65
CA TYR A 220 -4.40 -0.94 -3.96
C TYR A 220 -4.07 -0.85 -2.48
N LYS A 221 -4.17 0.33 -1.91
CA LYS A 221 -3.92 0.57 -0.49
C LYS A 221 -5.02 1.40 0.12
N LEU A 222 -5.51 0.95 1.26
CA LEU A 222 -6.28 1.75 2.20
C LEU A 222 -5.47 1.90 3.48
N SER A 223 -5.44 3.11 4.06
CA SER A 223 -4.81 3.32 5.35
C SER A 223 -5.53 4.40 6.14
N THR A 224 -5.55 4.23 7.46
CA THR A 224 -5.92 5.33 8.34
C THR A 224 -4.86 6.43 8.28
N LYS A 225 -5.20 7.62 8.77
CA LYS A 225 -4.16 8.56 9.19
C LYS A 225 -3.31 7.92 10.29
N LYS A 226 -2.17 8.49 10.59
CA LYS A 226 -1.40 8.12 11.76
C LYS A 226 -2.12 8.66 13.01
N TYR A 227 -2.73 7.76 13.78
CA TYR A 227 -3.35 8.13 15.07
C TYR A 227 -2.26 8.45 16.07
N LYS A 228 -2.46 9.54 16.80
CA LYS A 228 -1.63 9.87 17.97
C LYS A 228 -2.40 9.46 19.21
N PHE A 229 -1.80 8.59 20.03
CA PHE A 229 -2.46 8.06 21.21
C PHE A 229 -2.28 9.02 22.38
N ALA A 230 -3.38 9.63 22.82
CA ALA A 230 -3.38 10.60 23.91
C ALA A 230 -2.98 10.01 25.27
N ASP A 231 -3.15 8.71 25.43
CA ASP A 231 -2.76 7.94 26.63
C ASP A 231 -1.24 7.69 26.73
N ALA A 232 -0.49 7.87 25.64
CA ALA A 232 0.97 7.84 25.68
C ALA A 232 1.59 9.03 26.45
N GLU A 233 0.90 10.16 26.47
CA GLU A 233 1.37 11.35 27.22
C GLU A 233 1.19 11.21 28.74
N MET A 234 0.29 10.35 29.22
CA MET A 234 0.00 10.18 30.66
C MET A 234 0.98 9.25 31.37
N SER A 235 1.87 8.57 30.66
CA SER A 235 2.85 7.63 31.24
C SER A 235 4.21 8.28 31.59
N MET A 236 4.34 9.60 31.45
CA MET A 236 5.57 10.33 31.66
C MET A 236 5.55 11.25 32.93
N GLU A 237 4.62 11.01 33.87
CA GLU A 237 4.64 11.66 35.22
C GLU A 237 5.15 10.73 36.30
#